data_49578a3f74d60439fd711f5f628e5aef
#
_entry.id   49578a3f74d60439fd711f5f628e5aef
#
_cell.length_a   1.000
_cell.length_b   1.000
_cell.length_c   1.000
_cell.angle_alpha   90.00
_cell.angle_beta   90.00
_cell.angle_gamma   90.00
#
_symmetry.space_group_name_H-M   'P 1'
#
loop_
_entity.id
_entity.type
_entity.pdbx_description
1 polymer ?
#
loop_
_entity_poly.entity_id
_entity_poly.type
_entity_poly.pdbx_seq_one_letter_code
_entity_poly.pdbx_strand_id
1 'polypeptide(L)'
;MKIADFVCAKAILPRLESVKRDEVIKELIAALDKASKLGKDNAADIAKAVIKRENEASTGIGKGVAVPHVRHKAVKKAVAAVGISARGIDFSALDKQPAYTIILLLSPLEGDQHLQAMEAIFEHLQNDNFRKFLRQSETVEQVRELLVEADQNPSW
;
A
#
# COMPACT_ATOMS: atom_id res chain seq x y z
N MET A 1 4.92 -14.31 6.54
CA MET A 1 3.64 -13.58 6.36
C MET A 1 3.31 -13.47 4.89
N LYS A 2 2.08 -13.79 4.51
CA LYS A 2 1.63 -13.71 3.12
C LYS A 2 0.96 -12.37 2.86
N ILE A 3 1.22 -11.79 1.68
CA ILE A 3 0.67 -10.47 1.36
C ILE A 3 -0.86 -10.46 1.36
N ALA A 4 -1.49 -11.53 0.89
CA ALA A 4 -2.95 -11.63 0.89
C ALA A 4 -3.56 -11.64 2.29
N ASP A 5 -2.79 -12.02 3.32
CA ASP A 5 -3.29 -12.10 4.69
C ASP A 5 -3.48 -10.73 5.34
N PHE A 6 -2.68 -9.74 4.95
CA PHE A 6 -2.77 -8.42 5.59
C PHE A 6 -3.29 -7.31 4.68
N VAL A 7 -3.46 -7.55 3.38
CA VAL A 7 -4.12 -6.58 2.52
C VAL A 7 -5.62 -6.63 2.76
N CYS A 8 -6.20 -5.48 3.12
CA CYS A 8 -7.63 -5.37 3.37
C CYS A 8 -8.38 -5.31 2.03
N ALA A 9 -9.24 -6.30 1.77
CA ALA A 9 -9.98 -6.37 0.51
C ALA A 9 -10.85 -5.13 0.27
N LYS A 10 -11.44 -4.58 1.33
CA LYS A 10 -12.27 -3.37 1.23
C LYS A 10 -11.45 -2.09 1.01
N ALA A 11 -10.15 -2.18 1.14
CA ALA A 11 -9.23 -1.07 0.87
C ALA A 11 -8.37 -1.34 -0.37
N ILE A 12 -8.84 -2.15 -1.28
CA ILE A 12 -8.29 -2.28 -2.62
C ILE A 12 -9.06 -1.33 -3.52
N LEU A 13 -8.37 -0.30 -4.02
CA LEU A 13 -8.95 0.74 -4.86
C LEU A 13 -8.36 0.63 -6.27
N PRO A 14 -9.01 -0.12 -7.18
CA PRO A 14 -8.46 -0.36 -8.53
C PRO A 14 -8.37 0.90 -9.36
N ARG A 15 -9.07 1.95 -8.94
CA ARG A 15 -9.02 3.26 -9.59
C ARG A 15 -9.04 4.34 -8.53
N LEU A 16 -7.85 4.87 -8.22
CA LEU A 16 -7.73 6.00 -7.30
C LEU A 16 -8.36 7.24 -7.94
N GLU A 17 -9.09 8.01 -7.15
CA GLU A 17 -9.71 9.25 -7.59
C GLU A 17 -8.73 10.42 -7.45
N SER A 18 -7.92 10.41 -6.39
CA SER A 18 -6.95 11.46 -6.11
C SER A 18 -5.76 11.38 -7.05
N VAL A 19 -5.14 12.52 -7.33
CA VAL A 19 -3.99 12.61 -8.24
C VAL A 19 -2.75 13.18 -7.57
N LYS A 20 -2.85 13.60 -6.31
CA LYS A 20 -1.73 14.12 -5.52
C LYS A 20 -1.36 13.16 -4.41
N ARG A 21 -0.07 13.08 -4.10
CA ARG A 21 0.49 12.16 -3.11
C ARG A 21 -0.28 12.16 -1.78
N ASP A 22 -0.43 13.31 -1.15
CA ASP A 22 -1.06 13.38 0.17
C ASP A 22 -2.54 13.01 0.13
N GLU A 23 -3.23 13.39 -0.95
CA GLU A 23 -4.63 13.04 -1.14
C GLU A 23 -4.81 11.54 -1.37
N VAL A 24 -3.91 10.91 -2.11
CA VAL A 24 -3.91 9.46 -2.32
C VAL A 24 -3.71 8.73 -0.99
N ILE A 25 -2.77 9.18 -0.17
CA ILE A 25 -2.55 8.61 1.16
C ILE A 25 -3.82 8.71 1.99
N LYS A 26 -4.48 9.87 1.99
CA LYS A 26 -5.74 10.06 2.73
C LYS A 26 -6.87 9.19 2.18
N GLU A 27 -6.94 9.03 0.87
CA GLU A 27 -7.95 8.18 0.22
C GLU A 27 -7.81 6.72 0.66
N LEU A 28 -6.59 6.19 0.67
CA LEU A 28 -6.32 4.83 1.11
C LEU A 28 -6.60 4.64 2.60
N ILE A 29 -6.22 5.61 3.41
CA ILE A 29 -6.50 5.57 4.85
C ILE A 29 -8.01 5.62 5.11
N ALA A 30 -8.74 6.45 4.37
CA ALA A 30 -10.20 6.52 4.49
C ALA A 30 -10.84 5.17 4.17
N ALA A 31 -10.33 4.44 3.18
CA ALA A 31 -10.83 3.12 2.84
C ALA A 31 -10.60 2.11 3.99
N LEU A 32 -9.43 2.16 4.63
CA LEU A 32 -9.14 1.32 5.80
C LEU A 32 -10.02 1.68 6.99
N ASP A 33 -10.26 2.97 7.21
CA ASP A 33 -11.14 3.44 8.27
C ASP A 33 -12.57 2.98 8.05
N LYS A 34 -13.07 3.09 6.83
CA LYS A 34 -14.40 2.60 6.47
C LYS A 34 -14.53 1.10 6.65
N ALA A 35 -13.45 0.36 6.50
CA ALA A 35 -13.39 -1.09 6.73
C ALA A 35 -13.19 -1.45 8.21
N SER A 36 -13.24 -0.46 9.11
CA SER A 36 -13.09 -0.63 10.56
C SER A 36 -11.73 -1.20 10.99
N LYS A 37 -10.68 -0.85 10.27
CA LYS A 37 -9.33 -1.36 10.55
C LYS A 37 -8.50 -0.44 11.44
N LEU A 38 -8.95 0.80 11.68
CA LEU A 38 -8.15 1.82 12.37
C LEU A 38 -8.66 2.19 13.77
N GLY A 39 -9.71 1.55 14.22
CA GLY A 39 -10.37 1.93 15.46
C GLY A 39 -11.13 3.25 15.28
N LYS A 40 -11.64 3.81 16.37
CA LYS A 40 -12.47 5.01 16.32
C LYS A 40 -11.61 6.27 16.35
N ASP A 41 -11.89 7.21 15.44
CA ASP A 41 -11.29 8.55 15.42
C ASP A 41 -9.76 8.60 15.29
N ASN A 42 -9.16 7.59 14.66
CA ASN A 42 -7.70 7.52 14.48
C ASN A 42 -7.23 7.90 13.07
N ALA A 43 -8.13 7.92 12.09
CA ALA A 43 -7.74 8.08 10.67
C ALA A 43 -6.94 9.36 10.41
N ALA A 44 -7.38 10.50 10.96
CA ALA A 44 -6.70 11.77 10.73
C ALA A 44 -5.27 11.77 11.28
N ASP A 45 -5.08 11.23 12.48
CA ASP A 45 -3.76 11.16 13.11
C ASP A 45 -2.84 10.21 12.36
N ILE A 46 -3.37 9.08 11.92
CA ILE A 46 -2.61 8.11 11.12
C ILE A 46 -2.20 8.73 9.78
N ALA A 47 -3.12 9.42 9.09
CA ALA A 47 -2.80 10.09 7.83
C ALA A 47 -1.69 11.11 8.01
N LYS A 48 -1.75 11.90 9.07
CA LYS A 48 -0.72 12.88 9.40
C LYS A 48 0.63 12.21 9.61
N ALA A 49 0.65 11.07 10.31
CA ALA A 49 1.89 10.33 10.57
C ALA A 49 2.49 9.76 9.29
N VAL A 50 1.66 9.21 8.40
CA VAL A 50 2.14 8.67 7.11
C VAL A 50 2.71 9.78 6.24
N ILE A 51 2.02 10.90 6.14
CA ILE A 51 2.47 12.05 5.35
C ILE A 51 3.79 12.61 5.90
N LYS A 52 3.90 12.72 7.23
CA LYS A 52 5.15 13.15 7.86
C LYS A 52 6.31 12.23 7.51
N ARG A 53 6.08 10.90 7.57
CA ARG A 53 7.08 9.91 7.19
C ARG A 53 7.48 10.06 5.72
N GLU A 54 6.52 10.28 4.84
CA GLU A 54 6.77 10.46 3.42
C GLU A 54 7.57 11.74 3.14
N ASN A 55 7.31 12.80 3.90
CA ASN A 55 8.05 14.06 3.80
C ASN A 55 9.52 13.92 4.21
N GLU A 56 9.83 12.99 5.10
CA GLU A 56 11.21 12.76 5.54
C GLU A 56 12.04 12.08 4.46
N ALA A 57 11.47 11.14 3.74
CA ALA A 57 12.11 10.45 2.63
C ALA A 57 11.04 9.73 1.80
N SER A 58 11.15 9.87 0.48
CA SER A 58 10.20 9.24 -0.44
C SER A 58 10.17 7.72 -0.29
N THR A 59 8.97 7.14 -0.32
CA THR A 59 8.78 5.70 -0.41
C THR A 59 8.50 5.25 -1.85
N GLY A 60 8.66 6.14 -2.83
CA GLY A 60 8.65 5.78 -4.24
C GLY A 60 9.89 4.98 -4.57
N ILE A 61 9.73 3.67 -4.69
CA ILE A 61 10.86 2.75 -4.89
C ILE A 61 11.33 2.69 -6.34
N GLY A 62 10.65 3.42 -7.22
CA GLY A 62 10.85 3.31 -8.66
C GLY A 62 10.00 2.20 -9.24
N LYS A 63 10.13 2.00 -10.57
CA LYS A 63 9.39 0.96 -11.31
C LYS A 63 7.88 1.11 -11.19
N GLY A 64 7.41 2.32 -10.96
CA GLY A 64 5.98 2.64 -10.90
C GLY A 64 5.30 2.29 -9.59
N VAL A 65 6.04 2.10 -8.50
CA VAL A 65 5.46 1.70 -7.21
C VAL A 65 5.91 2.63 -6.08
N ALA A 66 5.01 2.90 -5.14
CA ALA A 66 5.33 3.56 -3.89
C ALA A 66 4.74 2.75 -2.72
N VAL A 67 5.44 2.75 -1.59
CA VAL A 67 5.03 2.00 -0.40
C VAL A 67 5.02 2.93 0.82
N PRO A 68 4.07 3.88 0.90
CA PRO A 68 3.96 4.70 2.10
C PRO A 68 3.62 3.81 3.30
N HIS A 69 4.29 4.06 4.42
CA HIS A 69 4.13 3.19 5.59
C HIS A 69 4.45 3.94 6.87
N VAL A 70 3.89 3.47 7.96
CA VAL A 70 4.18 3.98 9.30
C VAL A 70 3.81 2.93 10.35
N ARG A 71 4.50 2.98 11.48
CA ARG A 71 4.09 2.29 12.70
C ARG A 71 3.28 3.27 13.54
N HIS A 72 2.17 2.83 14.11
CA HIS A 72 1.29 3.71 14.86
C HIS A 72 0.65 2.98 16.04
N LYS A 73 0.52 3.69 17.16
CA LYS A 73 -0.04 3.11 18.41
C LYS A 73 -1.48 2.62 18.27
N ALA A 74 -2.26 3.22 17.37
CA ALA A 74 -3.64 2.84 17.15
C ALA A 74 -3.80 1.57 16.31
N VAL A 75 -2.73 1.12 15.66
CA VAL A 75 -2.75 -0.06 14.80
C VAL A 75 -2.43 -1.29 15.64
N LYS A 76 -3.36 -2.24 15.69
CA LYS A 76 -3.19 -3.47 16.50
C LYS A 76 -2.55 -4.60 15.72
N LYS A 77 -2.73 -4.61 14.40
CA LYS A 77 -2.28 -5.66 13.52
C LYS A 77 -1.89 -5.04 12.19
N ALA A 78 -0.81 -5.52 11.58
CA ALA A 78 -0.39 -5.01 10.28
C ALA A 78 -1.54 -5.12 9.27
N VAL A 79 -1.79 -4.04 8.55
CA VAL A 79 -2.84 -3.97 7.54
C VAL A 79 -2.38 -3.09 6.39
N ALA A 80 -2.74 -3.48 5.17
CA ALA A 80 -2.35 -2.74 3.98
C ALA A 80 -3.56 -2.40 3.10
N ALA A 81 -3.42 -1.31 2.37
CA ALA A 81 -4.33 -0.90 1.32
C ALA A 81 -3.57 -0.85 0.01
N VAL A 82 -4.26 -1.11 -1.09
CA VAL A 82 -3.66 -1.07 -2.43
C VAL A 82 -4.47 -0.12 -3.30
N GLY A 83 -3.79 0.84 -3.91
CA GLY A 83 -4.43 1.77 -4.84
C GLY A 83 -3.72 1.75 -6.19
N ILE A 84 -4.50 1.83 -7.27
CA ILE A 84 -3.98 1.87 -8.63
C ILE A 84 -4.40 3.18 -9.27
N SER A 85 -3.43 3.91 -9.79
CA SER A 85 -3.65 5.19 -10.46
C SER A 85 -3.51 5.02 -11.96
N ALA A 86 -4.50 5.50 -12.72
CA ALA A 86 -4.42 5.50 -14.17
C ALA A 86 -3.42 6.53 -14.70
N ARG A 87 -3.30 7.65 -14.00
CA ARG A 87 -2.46 8.78 -14.44
C ARG A 87 -1.04 8.76 -13.91
N GLY A 88 -0.82 8.07 -12.80
CA GLY A 88 0.43 8.12 -12.06
C GLY A 88 0.46 9.26 -11.05
N ILE A 89 1.16 9.01 -9.95
CA ILE A 89 1.26 9.92 -8.83
C ILE A 89 2.74 10.26 -8.60
N ASP A 90 3.05 11.53 -8.44
CA ASP A 90 4.40 11.96 -8.12
C ASP A 90 4.72 11.69 -6.65
N PHE A 91 5.53 10.67 -6.41
CA PHE A 91 6.07 10.34 -5.08
C PHE A 91 7.52 10.75 -4.92
N SER A 92 8.06 11.55 -5.82
CA SER A 92 9.47 11.95 -5.81
C SER A 92 10.41 10.74 -5.80
N ALA A 93 10.08 9.74 -6.62
CA ALA A 93 10.88 8.52 -6.71
C ALA A 93 12.27 8.79 -7.26
N LEU A 94 13.23 7.95 -6.89
CA LEU A 94 14.62 8.10 -7.36
C LEU A 94 14.76 8.06 -8.87
N ASP A 95 13.95 7.23 -9.55
CA ASP A 95 13.96 7.14 -11.01
C ASP A 95 13.17 8.26 -11.70
N LYS A 96 12.61 9.18 -10.92
CA LYS A 96 11.83 10.31 -11.39
C LYS A 96 10.58 9.93 -12.18
N GLN A 97 10.15 8.67 -12.07
CA GLN A 97 8.95 8.18 -12.73
C GLN A 97 7.76 8.21 -11.76
N PRO A 98 6.53 8.39 -12.28
CA PRO A 98 5.35 8.36 -11.42
C PRO A 98 5.09 6.96 -10.87
N ALA A 99 4.39 6.91 -9.72
CA ALA A 99 3.91 5.67 -9.16
C ALA A 99 2.48 5.41 -9.64
N TYR A 100 2.24 4.23 -10.16
CA TYR A 100 0.92 3.80 -10.61
C TYR A 100 0.27 2.84 -9.63
N THR A 101 1.07 2.18 -8.81
CA THR A 101 0.61 1.30 -7.75
C THR A 101 1.12 1.81 -6.43
N ILE A 102 0.21 2.04 -5.50
CA ILE A 102 0.54 2.51 -4.16
C ILE A 102 0.08 1.45 -3.16
N ILE A 103 1.02 0.92 -2.39
CA ILE A 103 0.73 -0.04 -1.32
C ILE A 103 1.02 0.66 0.00
N LEU A 104 -0.04 0.99 0.73
CA LEU A 104 0.07 1.67 2.02
C LEU A 104 0.07 0.61 3.12
N LEU A 105 1.08 0.64 3.99
CA LEU A 105 1.21 -0.30 5.10
C LEU A 105 1.16 0.42 6.43
N LEU A 106 0.27 -0.04 7.31
CA LEU A 106 0.17 0.42 8.69
C LEU A 106 0.49 -0.75 9.62
N SER A 107 1.33 -0.52 10.62
CA SER A 107 1.81 -1.58 11.50
C SER A 107 1.81 -1.15 12.96
N PRO A 108 1.76 -2.10 13.92
CA PRO A 108 1.92 -1.76 15.33
C PRO A 108 3.27 -1.13 15.64
N LEU A 109 3.34 -0.35 16.73
CA LEU A 109 4.59 0.25 17.19
C LEU A 109 5.62 -0.79 17.57
N GLU A 110 5.18 -1.89 18.15
CA GLU A 110 6.07 -2.92 18.70
C GLU A 110 5.91 -4.24 17.96
N GLY A 111 6.90 -5.10 18.12
CA GLY A 111 6.91 -6.41 17.51
C GLY A 111 7.51 -6.40 16.12
N ASP A 112 7.41 -7.53 15.44
CA ASP A 112 8.09 -7.78 14.16
C ASP A 112 7.14 -7.79 12.96
N GLN A 113 5.85 -7.49 13.15
CA GLN A 113 4.88 -7.50 12.05
C GLN A 113 5.24 -6.53 10.94
N HIS A 114 5.76 -5.35 11.31
CA HIS A 114 6.15 -4.35 10.32
C HIS A 114 7.20 -4.91 9.37
N LEU A 115 8.26 -5.47 9.94
CA LEU A 115 9.36 -6.02 9.15
C LEU A 115 8.88 -7.18 8.27
N GLN A 116 8.08 -8.09 8.84
CA GLN A 116 7.54 -9.22 8.09
C GLN A 116 6.65 -8.78 6.93
N ALA A 117 5.80 -7.78 7.15
CA ALA A 117 4.94 -7.25 6.10
C ALA A 117 5.74 -6.55 5.01
N MET A 118 6.74 -5.75 5.39
CA MET A 118 7.62 -5.09 4.43
C MET A 118 8.39 -6.10 3.59
N GLU A 119 8.90 -7.15 4.19
CA GLU A 119 9.58 -8.23 3.48
C GLU A 119 8.66 -8.88 2.44
N ALA A 120 7.43 -9.18 2.83
CA ALA A 120 6.45 -9.79 1.93
C ALA A 120 6.14 -8.87 0.74
N ILE A 121 5.93 -7.59 1.00
CA ILE A 121 5.66 -6.60 -0.05
C ILE A 121 6.85 -6.51 -1.01
N PHE A 122 8.05 -6.29 -0.48
CA PHE A 122 9.22 -6.08 -1.34
C PHE A 122 9.64 -7.33 -2.08
N GLU A 123 9.44 -8.52 -1.52
CA GLU A 123 9.71 -9.77 -2.21
C GLU A 123 8.89 -9.86 -3.50
N HIS A 124 7.59 -9.56 -3.43
CA HIS A 124 6.74 -9.59 -4.62
C HIS A 124 7.04 -8.45 -5.58
N LEU A 125 7.39 -7.28 -5.06
CA LEU A 125 7.70 -6.12 -5.91
C LEU A 125 8.99 -6.29 -6.73
N GLN A 126 9.84 -7.28 -6.41
CA GLN A 126 10.99 -7.61 -7.25
C GLN A 126 10.58 -8.25 -8.57
N ASN A 127 9.39 -8.83 -8.64
CA ASN A 127 8.92 -9.56 -9.80
C ASN A 127 8.26 -8.61 -10.81
N ASP A 128 8.80 -8.57 -12.04
CA ASP A 128 8.30 -7.69 -13.11
C ASP A 128 6.85 -8.01 -13.47
N ASN A 129 6.49 -9.29 -13.50
CA ASN A 129 5.13 -9.72 -13.85
C ASN A 129 4.13 -9.30 -12.77
N PHE A 130 4.52 -9.42 -11.51
CA PHE A 130 3.65 -8.99 -10.41
C PHE A 130 3.32 -7.50 -10.54
N ARG A 131 4.33 -6.65 -10.73
CA ARG A 131 4.12 -5.21 -10.88
C ARG A 131 3.25 -4.90 -12.10
N LYS A 132 3.51 -5.58 -13.22
CA LYS A 132 2.78 -5.39 -14.48
C LYS A 132 1.30 -5.74 -14.32
N PHE A 133 1.02 -6.93 -13.79
CA PHE A 133 -0.36 -7.40 -13.64
C PHE A 133 -1.12 -6.60 -12.59
N LEU A 134 -0.43 -6.17 -11.52
CA LEU A 134 -1.04 -5.33 -10.51
C LEU A 134 -1.50 -4.00 -11.12
N ARG A 135 -0.62 -3.37 -11.89
CA ARG A 135 -0.94 -2.11 -12.56
C ARG A 135 -2.07 -2.26 -13.58
N GLN A 136 -2.18 -3.40 -14.24
CA GLN A 136 -3.20 -3.68 -15.24
C GLN A 136 -4.54 -4.09 -14.63
N SER A 137 -4.60 -4.37 -13.35
CA SER A 137 -5.83 -4.81 -12.69
C SER A 137 -6.88 -3.69 -12.70
N GLU A 138 -8.13 -4.06 -13.01
CA GLU A 138 -9.22 -3.12 -13.11
C GLU A 138 -10.29 -3.33 -12.05
N THR A 139 -10.25 -4.47 -11.34
CA THR A 139 -11.25 -4.82 -10.33
C THR A 139 -10.57 -5.27 -9.04
N VAL A 140 -11.32 -5.16 -7.94
CA VAL A 140 -10.87 -5.66 -6.63
C VAL A 140 -10.53 -7.15 -6.73
N GLU A 141 -11.38 -7.93 -7.43
CA GLU A 141 -11.18 -9.37 -7.56
C GLU A 141 -9.88 -9.71 -8.28
N GLN A 142 -9.54 -8.98 -9.34
CA GLN A 142 -8.29 -9.19 -10.06
C GLN A 142 -7.08 -8.95 -9.16
N VAL A 143 -7.11 -7.89 -8.35
CA VAL A 143 -6.02 -7.60 -7.42
C VAL A 143 -5.91 -8.72 -6.37
N ARG A 144 -7.04 -9.11 -5.78
CA ARG A 144 -7.04 -10.18 -4.76
C ARG A 144 -6.50 -11.49 -5.30
N GLU A 145 -6.95 -11.90 -6.47
CA GLU A 145 -6.49 -13.13 -7.11
C GLU A 145 -4.98 -13.08 -7.37
N LEU A 146 -4.49 -11.93 -7.82
CA LEU A 146 -3.06 -11.75 -8.07
C LEU A 146 -2.25 -11.88 -6.78
N LEU A 147 -2.72 -11.29 -5.67
CA LEU A 147 -2.03 -11.39 -4.39
C LEU A 147 -1.96 -12.84 -3.91
N VAL A 148 -3.06 -13.57 -4.00
CA VAL A 148 -3.12 -14.97 -3.59
C VAL A 148 -2.18 -15.82 -4.47
N GLU A 149 -2.22 -15.61 -5.77
CA GLU A 149 -1.36 -16.33 -6.71
C GLU A 149 0.13 -16.04 -6.45
N ALA A 150 0.47 -14.80 -6.19
CA ALA A 150 1.85 -14.42 -5.88
C ALA A 150 2.36 -15.12 -4.62
N ASP A 151 1.52 -15.24 -3.59
CA ASP A 151 1.89 -15.96 -2.37
C ASP A 151 2.12 -17.46 -2.60
N GLN A 152 1.41 -18.05 -3.56
CA GLN A 152 1.53 -19.46 -3.90
C GLN A 152 2.69 -19.74 -4.85
N ASN A 153 3.01 -18.78 -5.73
CA ASN A 153 4.01 -18.94 -6.78
C ASN A 153 4.97 -17.74 -6.78
N PRO A 154 5.82 -17.62 -5.76
CA PRO A 154 6.68 -16.44 -5.63
C PRO A 154 7.72 -16.26 -6.72
N SER A 155 7.96 -17.28 -7.52
CA SER A 155 9.01 -17.25 -8.56
C SER A 155 8.48 -16.91 -9.97
N TRP A 156 7.17 -16.66 -10.12
CA TRP A 156 6.63 -16.41 -11.48
C TRP A 156 6.77 -14.96 -11.97
#